data_7447329266d6b228ad70c1215be968a8
#
_entry.id   7447329266d6b228ad70c1215be968a8
#
_cell.length_a   1.000
_cell.length_b   1.000
_cell.length_c   1.000
_cell.angle_alpha   90.00
_cell.angle_beta   90.00
_cell.angle_gamma   90.00
#
_symmetry.space_group_name_H-M   'P 1'
#
loop_
_entity.id
_entity.type
_entity.pdbx_description
1 polymer ?
#
loop_
_entity_poly.entity_id
_entity_poly.type
_entity_poly.pdbx_seq_one_letter_code
_entity_poly.pdbx_strand_id
1 'polypeptide(L)'
;MHKLAETSEAIAATTKKLQKTAIVADYFRSRTPDEAAVSAVFLSGRAFPAWKETTLQVGGSLLWHVVAELSGKDEGALTAAYRKYGDLGSVAGEVLAPGSGQGLNVLEVVNSFRKIAAARGPAAKTALVRDLLARATPLEAKYIVKIMTGDLRIGLKESLVEEAIAKAFGGTLAGALKEVQRANMLLGDIGETLRLAVEGKLADAKMRMFHPIGFMLASPIESAQEGLSYFADAAVEDKYDGIRAQAHISRGEVKFFSRTRDEITESFPELPDALAGTPQDAILDGEIVAWEDPGRARPFSVLQQRLGRKKVSERMLREIPVAYLVFDVLYADGELLIDRPLRERGQILDELLAAERKTTHHRDTESRSKAGQGRLVFEDDREETAVAARVMRAPVSRASSPEELEELFAAAQARGNEGLMIKDLDSAYTPGKRGKAWLKMKRELATLDVVVTAVEYGHGKRVGVLSDYTFGVWEGDKLVNIGKAYSGLTDAEIAEMTRWFLDHTIEDQGFRRTVEPEIVLEVAFNNMMRSDRHDSGYALRFPRIVRLRPDKTAAEADTIERVREIFEQQN
;
A
#
# COMPACT_ATOMS: atom_id res chain seq x y z
N MET A 1 5.82 13.01 25.76
CA MET A 1 6.52 12.46 24.57
C MET A 1 7.80 11.72 24.97
N HIS A 2 8.55 12.25 25.94
CA HIS A 2 9.83 11.66 26.36
C HIS A 2 9.74 10.16 26.69
N LYS A 3 8.76 9.77 27.52
CA LYS A 3 8.57 8.36 27.89
C LYS A 3 8.23 7.44 26.71
N LEU A 4 7.47 7.94 25.73
CA LEU A 4 7.19 7.20 24.50
C LEU A 4 8.48 7.03 23.66
N ALA A 5 9.32 8.04 23.62
CA ALA A 5 10.59 7.99 22.90
C ALA A 5 11.57 7.00 23.53
N GLU A 6 11.73 7.00 24.87
CA GLU A 6 12.50 5.98 25.60
C GLU A 6 11.96 4.55 25.36
N THR A 7 10.64 4.39 25.40
CA THR A 7 9.99 3.12 25.11
C THR A 7 10.30 2.65 23.69
N SER A 8 10.28 3.57 22.73
CA SER A 8 10.59 3.27 21.33
C SER A 8 12.05 2.85 21.14
N GLU A 9 13.02 3.44 21.88
CA GLU A 9 14.42 2.97 21.92
C GLU A 9 14.50 1.54 22.48
N ALA A 10 13.82 1.26 23.58
CA ALA A 10 13.81 -0.06 24.18
C ALA A 10 13.22 -1.13 23.23
N ILE A 11 12.18 -0.77 22.47
CA ILE A 11 11.59 -1.64 21.44
C ILE A 11 12.58 -1.87 20.28
N ALA A 12 13.28 -0.83 19.84
CA ALA A 12 14.27 -0.92 18.76
C ALA A 12 15.46 -1.80 19.15
N ALA A 13 15.86 -1.79 20.41
CA ALA A 13 16.99 -2.53 20.94
C ALA A 13 16.81 -4.05 20.99
N THR A 14 15.60 -4.58 20.82
CA THR A 14 15.32 -6.02 20.82
C THR A 14 14.71 -6.50 19.51
N THR A 15 15.05 -7.72 19.09
CA THR A 15 14.41 -8.41 17.95
C THR A 15 13.28 -9.35 18.40
N LYS A 16 13.17 -9.64 19.70
CA LYS A 16 12.23 -10.62 20.26
C LYS A 16 10.82 -10.03 20.37
N LYS A 17 9.89 -10.58 19.61
CA LYS A 17 8.48 -10.10 19.55
C LYS A 17 7.82 -10.03 20.93
N LEU A 18 7.96 -11.08 21.76
CA LEU A 18 7.37 -11.11 23.10
C LEU A 18 7.91 -10.03 24.04
N GLN A 19 9.19 -9.67 23.92
CA GLN A 19 9.76 -8.56 24.68
C GLN A 19 9.18 -7.21 24.21
N LYS A 20 9.07 -7.01 22.90
CA LYS A 20 8.44 -5.80 22.35
C LYS A 20 7.02 -5.63 22.87
N THR A 21 6.21 -6.69 22.76
CA THR A 21 4.84 -6.69 23.27
C THR A 21 4.78 -6.39 24.77
N ALA A 22 5.69 -6.94 25.58
CA ALA A 22 5.75 -6.65 27.02
C ALA A 22 6.09 -5.19 27.30
N ILE A 23 7.12 -4.64 26.64
CA ILE A 23 7.54 -3.24 26.81
C ILE A 23 6.38 -2.29 26.49
N VAL A 24 5.64 -2.54 25.38
CA VAL A 24 4.51 -1.72 24.99
C VAL A 24 3.34 -1.85 25.98
N ALA A 25 3.04 -3.06 26.45
CA ALA A 25 1.98 -3.29 27.43
C ALA A 25 2.26 -2.57 28.76
N ASP A 26 3.48 -2.63 29.27
CA ASP A 26 3.90 -1.94 30.50
C ASP A 26 3.85 -0.42 30.32
N TYR A 27 4.24 0.08 29.15
CA TYR A 27 4.08 1.49 28.82
C TYR A 27 2.62 1.91 28.86
N PHE A 28 1.69 1.19 28.23
CA PHE A 28 0.26 1.52 28.22
C PHE A 28 -0.34 1.56 29.63
N ARG A 29 -0.01 0.59 30.48
CA ARG A 29 -0.48 0.57 31.89
C ARG A 29 0.03 1.77 32.71
N SER A 30 1.17 2.35 32.33
CA SER A 30 1.79 3.48 33.02
C SER A 30 1.26 4.84 32.57
N ARG A 31 0.33 4.89 31.61
CA ARG A 31 -0.22 6.12 31.02
C ARG A 31 -1.69 6.29 31.34
N THR A 32 -2.17 7.53 31.23
CA THR A 32 -3.62 7.76 31.21
C THR A 32 -4.24 7.13 29.96
N PRO A 33 -5.53 6.76 29.96
CA PRO A 33 -6.18 6.18 28.78
C PRO A 33 -6.02 7.00 27.52
N ASP A 34 -6.07 8.34 27.62
CA ASP A 34 -5.92 9.24 26.47
C ASP A 34 -4.47 9.27 25.94
N GLU A 35 -3.49 9.33 26.84
CA GLU A 35 -2.07 9.25 26.44
C GLU A 35 -1.74 7.89 25.82
N ALA A 36 -2.24 6.80 26.39
CA ALA A 36 -2.06 5.46 25.87
C ALA A 36 -2.71 5.30 24.48
N ALA A 37 -3.93 5.84 24.29
CA ALA A 37 -4.64 5.80 23.02
C ALA A 37 -3.88 6.55 21.89
N VAL A 38 -3.41 7.76 22.16
CA VAL A 38 -2.59 8.52 21.21
C VAL A 38 -1.28 7.78 20.91
N SER A 39 -0.65 7.22 21.96
CA SER A 39 0.59 6.47 21.82
C SER A 39 0.41 5.19 21.01
N ALA A 40 -0.74 4.51 21.11
CA ALA A 40 -1.04 3.34 20.30
C ALA A 40 -1.07 3.67 18.79
N VAL A 41 -1.66 4.82 18.43
CA VAL A 41 -1.65 5.35 17.06
C VAL A 41 -0.21 5.64 16.62
N PHE A 42 0.57 6.34 17.43
CA PHE A 42 1.97 6.67 17.11
C PHE A 42 2.84 5.42 16.97
N LEU A 43 2.71 4.45 17.87
CA LEU A 43 3.44 3.18 17.82
C LEU A 43 3.03 2.29 16.64
N SER A 44 1.84 2.48 16.07
CA SER A 44 1.45 1.85 14.81
C SER A 44 2.09 2.51 13.57
N GLY A 45 2.93 3.54 13.75
CA GLY A 45 3.62 4.26 12.69
C GLY A 45 2.79 5.37 12.02
N ARG A 46 1.73 5.85 12.67
CA ARG A 46 0.81 6.85 12.11
C ARG A 46 0.73 8.08 12.99
N ALA A 47 0.59 9.27 12.38
CA ALA A 47 0.30 10.51 13.08
C ALA A 47 -1.17 10.61 13.53
N PHE A 48 -2.07 9.95 12.79
CA PHE A 48 -3.52 9.91 13.00
C PHE A 48 -4.07 8.49 12.81
N PRO A 49 -5.27 8.17 13.35
CA PRO A 49 -5.96 6.92 13.06
C PRO A 49 -6.14 6.67 11.57
N ALA A 50 -6.19 5.40 11.17
CA ALA A 50 -6.21 5.00 9.77
C ALA A 50 -7.42 5.54 8.97
N TRP A 51 -8.59 5.69 9.62
CA TRP A 51 -9.80 6.20 8.99
C TRP A 51 -9.78 7.72 8.74
N LYS A 52 -8.87 8.44 9.43
CA LYS A 52 -8.84 9.89 9.35
C LYS A 52 -8.05 10.33 8.13
N GLU A 53 -8.71 10.90 7.15
CA GLU A 53 -8.12 11.43 5.90
C GLU A 53 -7.08 12.54 6.11
N THR A 54 -6.92 12.97 7.36
CA THR A 54 -6.02 14.05 7.72
C THR A 54 -4.59 13.59 7.58
N THR A 55 -3.89 14.11 6.59
CA THR A 55 -2.45 13.94 6.43
C THR A 55 -1.72 15.20 6.86
N LEU A 56 -0.53 15.04 7.42
CA LEU A 56 0.32 16.20 7.78
C LEU A 56 0.73 17.01 6.55
N GLN A 57 0.85 16.35 5.38
CA GLN A 57 1.37 16.95 4.14
C GLN A 57 2.69 17.69 4.37
N VAL A 58 3.56 17.06 5.15
CA VAL A 58 4.91 17.55 5.46
C VAL A 58 5.89 16.65 4.73
N GLY A 59 6.52 17.17 3.68
CA GLY A 59 7.50 16.42 2.89
C GLY A 59 8.89 16.40 3.54
N GLY A 60 9.73 15.46 3.10
CA GLY A 60 11.09 15.32 3.59
C GLY A 60 11.94 16.60 3.44
N SER A 61 11.75 17.34 2.35
CA SER A 61 12.47 18.61 2.11
C SER A 61 12.12 19.69 3.13
N LEU A 62 10.85 19.80 3.56
CA LEU A 62 10.43 20.73 4.59
C LEU A 62 11.07 20.35 5.95
N LEU A 63 11.00 19.07 6.30
CA LEU A 63 11.61 18.56 7.53
C LEU A 63 13.13 18.76 7.53
N TRP A 64 13.78 18.48 6.42
CA TRP A 64 15.22 18.72 6.24
C TRP A 64 15.59 20.17 6.50
N HIS A 65 14.86 21.09 5.87
CA HIS A 65 15.06 22.52 6.04
C HIS A 65 14.91 22.96 7.52
N VAL A 66 13.88 22.50 8.21
CA VAL A 66 13.66 22.82 9.63
C VAL A 66 14.75 22.25 10.51
N VAL A 67 15.20 21.02 10.28
CA VAL A 67 16.29 20.39 11.04
C VAL A 67 17.61 21.13 10.79
N ALA A 68 17.91 21.53 9.55
CA ALA A 68 19.07 22.33 9.19
C ALA A 68 19.07 23.66 9.94
N GLU A 69 17.97 24.39 9.89
CA GLU A 69 17.80 25.68 10.55
C GLU A 69 17.99 25.58 12.08
N LEU A 70 17.30 24.64 12.73
CA LEU A 70 17.37 24.47 14.19
C LEU A 70 18.72 23.95 14.68
N SER A 71 19.41 23.13 13.91
CA SER A 71 20.72 22.59 14.28
C SER A 71 21.87 23.58 14.04
N GLY A 72 21.70 24.52 13.13
CA GLY A 72 22.78 25.41 12.66
C GLY A 72 23.92 24.66 11.95
N LYS A 73 23.69 23.41 11.55
CA LYS A 73 24.68 22.59 10.83
C LYS A 73 24.63 22.87 9.34
N ASP A 74 25.78 22.77 8.69
CA ASP A 74 25.87 22.87 7.24
C ASP A 74 25.31 21.61 6.54
N GLU A 75 25.04 21.73 5.26
CA GLU A 75 24.50 20.66 4.41
C GLU A 75 25.38 19.40 4.39
N GLY A 76 26.71 19.58 4.46
CA GLY A 76 27.67 18.48 4.49
C GLY A 76 27.56 17.62 5.75
N ALA A 77 27.46 18.27 6.91
CA ALA A 77 27.29 17.60 8.20
C ALA A 77 25.96 16.83 8.29
N LEU A 78 24.85 17.45 7.80
CA LEU A 78 23.55 16.80 7.76
C LEU A 78 23.53 15.61 6.81
N THR A 79 24.13 15.75 5.65
CA THR A 79 24.26 14.66 4.66
C THR A 79 25.08 13.51 5.23
N ALA A 80 26.17 13.80 5.93
CA ALA A 80 26.98 12.79 6.60
C ALA A 80 26.19 12.03 7.69
N ALA A 81 25.40 12.76 8.51
CA ALA A 81 24.51 12.14 9.48
C ALA A 81 23.42 11.28 8.81
N TYR A 82 22.84 11.76 7.71
CA TYR A 82 21.86 10.98 6.96
C TYR A 82 22.44 9.70 6.36
N ARG A 83 23.64 9.75 5.82
CA ARG A 83 24.36 8.55 5.35
C ARG A 83 24.60 7.53 6.46
N LYS A 84 24.88 8.00 7.68
CA LYS A 84 25.11 7.15 8.86
C LYS A 84 23.84 6.44 9.32
N TYR A 85 22.69 7.13 9.32
CA TYR A 85 21.45 6.63 9.92
C TYR A 85 20.41 6.14 8.92
N GLY A 86 20.41 6.67 7.70
CA GLY A 86 19.44 6.34 6.65
C GLY A 86 18.00 6.81 6.94
N ASP A 87 17.79 7.65 7.95
CA ASP A 87 16.49 8.27 8.24
C ASP A 87 16.63 9.65 8.91
N LEU A 88 15.73 10.55 8.56
CA LEU A 88 15.76 11.96 9.02
C LEU A 88 15.46 12.11 10.52
N GLY A 89 14.66 11.20 11.11
CA GLY A 89 14.38 11.23 12.54
C GLY A 89 15.65 10.98 13.37
N SER A 90 16.46 10.00 13.00
CA SER A 90 17.73 9.73 13.66
C SER A 90 18.72 10.87 13.45
N VAL A 91 18.74 11.52 12.28
CA VAL A 91 19.50 12.75 12.04
C VAL A 91 19.07 13.84 13.01
N ALA A 92 17.76 14.12 13.11
CA ALA A 92 17.25 15.13 14.03
C ALA A 92 17.67 14.87 15.49
N GLY A 93 17.62 13.59 15.93
CA GLY A 93 18.07 13.20 17.26
C GLY A 93 19.56 13.37 17.52
N GLU A 94 20.41 13.35 16.48
CA GLU A 94 21.85 13.57 16.62
C GLU A 94 22.23 15.06 16.57
N VAL A 95 21.60 15.83 15.68
CA VAL A 95 22.09 17.19 15.37
C VAL A 95 21.38 18.31 16.15
N LEU A 96 20.16 18.05 16.67
CA LEU A 96 19.42 19.06 17.41
C LEU A 96 19.95 19.20 18.85
N ALA A 97 20.08 20.43 19.31
CA ALA A 97 20.40 20.72 20.71
C ALA A 97 19.17 20.44 21.61
N PRO A 98 19.36 20.18 22.90
CA PRO A 98 18.25 20.11 23.85
C PRO A 98 17.43 21.41 23.81
N GLY A 99 16.13 21.28 23.57
CA GLY A 99 15.21 22.42 23.60
C GLY A 99 15.10 23.04 25.00
N SER A 100 14.60 24.27 25.08
CA SER A 100 14.42 25.00 26.34
C SER A 100 13.27 24.48 27.23
N GLY A 101 12.56 23.45 26.79
CA GLY A 101 11.35 22.91 27.42
C GLY A 101 11.60 21.75 28.40
N GLN A 102 10.65 21.54 29.31
CA GLN A 102 10.62 20.42 30.26
C GLN A 102 10.21 19.06 29.61
N GLY A 103 10.32 18.93 28.28
CA GLY A 103 9.79 17.82 27.52
C GLY A 103 8.33 18.00 27.11
N LEU A 104 7.91 17.31 26.05
CA LEU A 104 6.57 17.38 25.49
C LEU A 104 5.68 16.24 26.00
N ASN A 105 4.38 16.52 26.21
CA ASN A 105 3.37 15.47 26.38
C ASN A 105 2.94 14.94 25.01
N VAL A 106 2.53 13.66 24.94
CA VAL A 106 2.01 13.07 23.68
C VAL A 106 0.73 13.76 23.19
N LEU A 107 -0.10 14.27 24.12
CA LEU A 107 -1.31 15.03 23.79
C LEU A 107 -0.99 16.40 23.17
N GLU A 108 0.10 17.04 23.59
CA GLU A 108 0.58 18.28 22.96
C GLU A 108 1.09 18.01 21.54
N VAL A 109 1.81 16.91 21.35
CA VAL A 109 2.33 16.52 20.03
C VAL A 109 1.17 16.24 19.06
N VAL A 110 0.16 15.45 19.44
CA VAL A 110 -0.99 15.19 18.56
C VAL A 110 -1.78 16.47 18.27
N ASN A 111 -1.87 17.40 19.22
CA ASN A 111 -2.51 18.70 18.99
C ASN A 111 -1.69 19.58 18.02
N SER A 112 -0.36 19.54 18.12
CA SER A 112 0.53 20.19 17.14
C SER A 112 0.36 19.56 15.75
N PHE A 113 0.26 18.23 15.65
CA PHE A 113 -0.02 17.54 14.39
C PHE A 113 -1.36 17.97 13.78
N ARG A 114 -2.42 18.11 14.59
CA ARG A 114 -3.71 18.64 14.12
C ARG A 114 -3.60 20.06 13.56
N LYS A 115 -2.84 20.93 14.23
CA LYS A 115 -2.57 22.31 13.75
C LYS A 115 -1.80 22.30 12.44
N ILE A 116 -0.74 21.49 12.33
CA ILE A 116 0.07 21.34 11.12
C ILE A 116 -0.80 20.81 9.95
N ALA A 117 -1.64 19.82 10.20
CA ALA A 117 -2.53 19.28 9.19
C ALA A 117 -3.55 20.31 8.68
N ALA A 118 -4.10 21.14 9.57
CA ALA A 118 -5.06 22.19 9.24
C ALA A 118 -4.42 23.42 8.58
N ALA A 119 -3.10 23.62 8.71
CA ALA A 119 -2.41 24.79 8.17
C ALA A 119 -2.38 24.77 6.64
N ARG A 120 -2.62 25.93 6.04
CA ARG A 120 -2.57 26.12 4.59
C ARG A 120 -1.23 26.73 4.17
N GLY A 121 -0.62 26.11 3.18
CA GLY A 121 0.63 26.57 2.58
C GLY A 121 1.91 26.12 3.32
N PRO A 122 3.05 26.05 2.60
CA PRO A 122 4.31 25.53 3.14
C PRO A 122 4.86 26.38 4.30
N ALA A 123 4.82 27.69 4.20
CA ALA A 123 5.38 28.60 5.22
C ALA A 123 4.72 28.42 6.60
N ALA A 124 3.37 28.33 6.64
CA ALA A 124 2.65 28.12 7.90
C ALA A 124 2.96 26.75 8.51
N LYS A 125 3.08 25.70 7.68
CA LYS A 125 3.46 24.36 8.13
C LYS A 125 4.89 24.34 8.66
N THR A 126 5.84 24.98 7.96
CA THR A 126 7.23 25.10 8.38
C THR A 126 7.36 25.76 9.75
N ALA A 127 6.63 26.86 9.98
CA ALA A 127 6.63 27.57 11.26
C ALA A 127 6.12 26.67 12.41
N LEU A 128 5.03 25.92 12.20
CA LEU A 128 4.47 25.01 13.21
C LEU A 128 5.39 23.82 13.50
N VAL A 129 6.02 23.25 12.47
CA VAL A 129 6.98 22.15 12.62
C VAL A 129 8.22 22.64 13.38
N ARG A 130 8.73 23.83 13.05
CA ARG A 130 9.85 24.47 13.75
C ARG A 130 9.52 24.68 15.23
N ASP A 131 8.36 25.28 15.56
CA ASP A 131 7.93 25.49 16.93
C ASP A 131 7.87 24.18 17.73
N LEU A 132 7.32 23.12 17.13
CA LEU A 132 7.24 21.81 17.77
C LEU A 132 8.64 21.22 18.04
N LEU A 133 9.53 21.20 17.05
CA LEU A 133 10.87 20.61 17.18
C LEU A 133 11.79 21.45 18.07
N ALA A 134 11.65 22.78 18.09
CA ALA A 134 12.42 23.67 18.97
C ALA A 134 12.13 23.44 20.46
N ARG A 135 10.93 22.94 20.81
CA ARG A 135 10.54 22.60 22.19
C ARG A 135 10.91 21.17 22.59
N ALA A 136 11.21 20.32 21.62
CA ALA A 136 11.48 18.91 21.84
C ALA A 136 12.93 18.69 22.33
N THR A 137 13.13 17.68 23.19
CA THR A 137 14.46 17.13 23.41
C THR A 137 14.96 16.40 22.15
N PRO A 138 16.27 16.16 21.98
CA PRO A 138 16.78 15.44 20.81
C PRO A 138 16.12 14.07 20.60
N LEU A 139 15.88 13.34 21.68
CA LEU A 139 15.21 12.04 21.63
C LEU A 139 13.74 12.16 21.23
N GLU A 140 13.03 13.16 21.72
CA GLU A 140 11.65 13.45 21.31
C GLU A 140 11.59 13.87 19.85
N ALA A 141 12.47 14.76 19.40
CA ALA A 141 12.56 15.21 18.01
C ALA A 141 12.79 14.03 17.05
N LYS A 142 13.67 13.09 17.41
CA LYS A 142 13.89 11.86 16.66
C LYS A 142 12.57 11.15 16.37
N TYR A 143 11.76 10.89 17.40
CA TYR A 143 10.53 10.12 17.24
C TYR A 143 9.37 10.94 16.70
N ILE A 144 9.32 12.24 16.97
CA ILE A 144 8.34 13.14 16.32
C ILE A 144 8.54 13.14 14.80
N VAL A 145 9.77 13.30 14.33
CA VAL A 145 10.09 13.25 12.88
C VAL A 145 9.78 11.87 12.29
N LYS A 146 10.13 10.77 12.98
CA LYS A 146 9.79 9.41 12.54
C LYS A 146 8.28 9.17 12.41
N ILE A 147 7.47 9.70 13.33
CA ILE A 147 6.01 9.63 13.25
C ILE A 147 5.49 10.50 12.09
N MET A 148 6.04 11.70 11.90
CA MET A 148 5.64 12.59 10.80
C MET A 148 5.92 12.00 9.43
N THR A 149 7.02 11.26 9.29
CA THR A 149 7.40 10.59 8.03
C THR A 149 6.73 9.22 7.85
N GLY A 150 6.05 8.70 8.88
CA GLY A 150 5.48 7.34 8.87
C GLY A 150 6.52 6.23 8.91
N ASP A 151 7.76 6.53 9.26
CA ASP A 151 8.91 5.61 9.22
C ASP A 151 9.54 5.43 10.61
N LEU A 152 8.81 4.74 11.48
CA LEU A 152 9.21 4.59 12.87
C LEU A 152 10.47 3.71 13.05
N ARG A 153 10.66 2.70 12.21
CA ARG A 153 11.81 1.75 12.15
C ARG A 153 12.21 1.10 13.48
N ILE A 154 11.26 0.83 14.35
CA ILE A 154 11.50 0.11 15.61
C ILE A 154 11.14 -1.38 15.53
N GLY A 155 10.78 -1.87 14.33
CA GLY A 155 10.38 -3.26 14.13
C GLY A 155 9.10 -3.63 14.89
N LEU A 156 8.22 -2.68 15.14
CA LEU A 156 6.89 -2.85 15.70
C LEU A 156 5.84 -2.73 14.58
N LYS A 157 4.94 -3.70 14.49
CA LYS A 157 3.80 -3.66 13.57
C LYS A 157 2.52 -3.47 14.38
N GLU A 158 1.47 -2.98 13.75
CA GLU A 158 0.14 -2.77 14.38
C GLU A 158 -0.35 -4.03 15.11
N SER A 159 -0.10 -5.22 14.56
CA SER A 159 -0.44 -6.50 15.22
C SER A 159 0.24 -6.71 16.57
N LEU A 160 1.47 -6.20 16.76
CA LEU A 160 2.15 -6.27 18.07
C LEU A 160 1.60 -5.21 19.05
N VAL A 161 1.07 -4.10 18.54
CA VAL A 161 0.34 -3.12 19.35
C VAL A 161 -0.99 -3.72 19.85
N GLU A 162 -1.71 -4.44 18.99
CA GLU A 162 -2.92 -5.19 19.38
C GLU A 162 -2.62 -6.24 20.45
N GLU A 163 -1.55 -7.02 20.29
CA GLU A 163 -1.08 -7.98 21.30
C GLU A 163 -0.74 -7.28 22.63
N ALA A 164 -0.13 -6.10 22.57
CA ALA A 164 0.22 -5.33 23.75
C ALA A 164 -1.02 -4.79 24.49
N ILE A 165 -2.04 -4.32 23.75
CA ILE A 165 -3.32 -3.90 24.31
C ILE A 165 -4.00 -5.08 25.03
N ALA A 166 -4.07 -6.25 24.36
CA ALA A 166 -4.63 -7.45 24.95
C ALA A 166 -3.88 -7.87 26.22
N LYS A 167 -2.54 -7.82 26.20
CA LYS A 167 -1.71 -8.11 27.36
C LYS A 167 -1.85 -7.08 28.49
N ALA A 168 -2.05 -5.81 28.16
CA ALA A 168 -2.17 -4.74 29.14
C ALA A 168 -3.52 -4.77 29.87
N PHE A 169 -4.61 -5.01 29.14
CA PHE A 169 -5.98 -4.79 29.62
C PHE A 169 -6.92 -5.99 29.49
N GLY A 170 -6.50 -7.05 28.78
CA GLY A 170 -7.34 -8.24 28.57
C GLY A 170 -7.45 -9.18 29.77
N GLY A 171 -6.74 -8.92 30.85
CA GLY A 171 -6.75 -9.75 32.07
C GLY A 171 -6.32 -11.21 31.79
N THR A 172 -7.06 -12.16 32.38
CA THR A 172 -6.85 -13.61 32.22
C THR A 172 -7.77 -14.21 31.14
N LEU A 173 -8.50 -13.40 30.37
CA LEU A 173 -9.49 -13.86 29.39
C LEU A 173 -8.82 -14.60 28.23
N ALA A 174 -9.14 -15.87 28.11
CA ALA A 174 -8.81 -16.64 26.90
C ALA A 174 -9.52 -16.01 25.70
N GLY A 175 -8.74 -15.49 24.73
CA GLY A 175 -9.31 -14.84 23.56
C GLY A 175 -9.24 -13.31 23.52
N ALA A 176 -8.73 -12.64 24.58
CA ALA A 176 -8.59 -11.19 24.62
C ALA A 176 -7.93 -10.56 23.38
N LEU A 177 -6.94 -11.22 22.80
CA LEU A 177 -6.31 -10.77 21.54
C LEU A 177 -7.30 -10.78 20.37
N LYS A 178 -8.16 -11.81 20.28
CA LYS A 178 -9.19 -11.88 19.23
C LYS A 178 -10.22 -10.76 19.35
N GLU A 179 -10.61 -10.42 20.58
CA GLU A 179 -11.54 -9.31 20.85
C GLU A 179 -10.91 -7.97 20.48
N VAL A 180 -9.66 -7.72 20.86
CA VAL A 180 -8.92 -6.51 20.47
C VAL A 180 -8.79 -6.43 18.94
N GLN A 181 -8.41 -7.51 18.28
CA GLN A 181 -8.29 -7.56 16.83
C GLN A 181 -9.63 -7.32 16.12
N ARG A 182 -10.73 -7.90 16.65
CA ARG A 182 -12.07 -7.67 16.12
C ARG A 182 -12.49 -6.21 16.30
N ALA A 183 -12.31 -5.65 17.48
CA ALA A 183 -12.64 -4.25 17.75
C ALA A 183 -11.83 -3.28 16.87
N ASN A 184 -10.52 -3.48 16.76
CA ASN A 184 -9.67 -2.64 15.91
C ASN A 184 -10.06 -2.75 14.42
N MET A 185 -10.41 -3.95 13.97
CA MET A 185 -10.90 -4.18 12.62
C MET A 185 -12.21 -3.42 12.35
N LEU A 186 -13.15 -3.43 13.28
CA LEU A 186 -14.46 -2.76 13.15
C LEU A 186 -14.35 -1.24 13.21
N LEU A 187 -13.51 -0.72 14.12
CA LEU A 187 -13.35 0.71 14.34
C LEU A 187 -12.39 1.38 13.36
N GLY A 188 -11.40 0.64 12.84
CA GLY A 188 -10.29 1.22 12.08
C GLY A 188 -9.41 2.17 12.90
N ASP A 189 -9.51 2.12 14.25
CA ASP A 189 -8.86 3.04 15.19
C ASP A 189 -8.28 2.30 16.39
N ILE A 190 -6.97 2.09 16.38
CA ILE A 190 -6.26 1.39 17.45
C ILE A 190 -6.30 2.17 18.78
N GLY A 191 -6.38 3.50 18.72
CA GLY A 191 -6.49 4.34 19.91
C GLY A 191 -7.86 4.21 20.58
N GLU A 192 -8.94 4.20 19.82
CA GLU A 192 -10.28 3.95 20.35
C GLU A 192 -10.41 2.51 20.86
N THR A 193 -9.85 1.55 20.14
CA THR A 193 -9.77 0.15 20.57
C THR A 193 -9.10 0.04 21.94
N LEU A 194 -8.01 0.77 22.17
CA LEU A 194 -7.34 0.79 23.47
C LEU A 194 -8.27 1.35 24.56
N ARG A 195 -9.00 2.44 24.30
CA ARG A 195 -9.95 3.00 25.27
C ARG A 195 -11.03 1.99 25.64
N LEU A 196 -11.63 1.32 24.65
CA LEU A 196 -12.61 0.26 24.90
C LEU A 196 -12.00 -0.92 25.69
N ALA A 197 -10.74 -1.27 25.44
CA ALA A 197 -10.05 -2.30 26.21
C ALA A 197 -9.86 -1.90 27.68
N VAL A 198 -9.48 -0.65 27.96
CA VAL A 198 -9.35 -0.10 29.32
C VAL A 198 -10.70 -0.14 30.06
N GLU A 199 -11.80 0.17 29.35
CA GLU A 199 -13.16 0.18 29.91
C GLU A 199 -13.79 -1.22 29.99
N GLY A 200 -13.18 -2.26 29.44
CA GLY A 200 -13.77 -3.60 29.35
C GLY A 200 -14.95 -3.69 28.38
N LYS A 201 -15.00 -2.82 27.36
CA LYS A 201 -16.12 -2.66 26.42
C LYS A 201 -15.75 -3.03 24.97
N LEU A 202 -14.78 -3.90 24.75
CA LEU A 202 -14.39 -4.32 23.40
C LEU A 202 -15.53 -4.92 22.58
N ALA A 203 -16.47 -5.61 23.25
CA ALA A 203 -17.68 -6.16 22.63
C ALA A 203 -18.63 -5.10 22.05
N ASP A 204 -18.57 -3.86 22.53
CA ASP A 204 -19.40 -2.74 22.06
C ASP A 204 -18.88 -2.13 20.75
N ALA A 205 -17.71 -2.57 20.27
CA ALA A 205 -17.14 -2.09 19.02
C ALA A 205 -18.07 -2.41 17.85
N LYS A 206 -18.48 -1.38 17.11
CA LYS A 206 -19.34 -1.51 15.92
C LYS A 206 -18.62 -0.96 14.70
N MET A 207 -18.85 -1.58 13.55
CA MET A 207 -18.39 -1.10 12.27
C MET A 207 -18.98 0.30 12.02
N ARG A 208 -18.16 1.16 11.42
CA ARG A 208 -18.55 2.52 11.01
C ARG A 208 -18.34 2.69 9.52
N MET A 209 -19.33 3.28 8.86
CA MET A 209 -19.18 3.65 7.45
C MET A 209 -18.04 4.66 7.30
N PHE A 210 -17.35 4.59 6.16
CA PHE A 210 -16.15 5.39 5.83
C PHE A 210 -14.93 5.15 6.72
N HIS A 211 -14.94 4.06 7.51
CA HIS A 211 -13.78 3.53 8.21
C HIS A 211 -13.33 2.24 7.50
N PRO A 212 -12.30 2.27 6.65
CA PRO A 212 -11.95 1.12 5.83
C PRO A 212 -11.46 -0.08 6.65
N ILE A 213 -12.00 -1.24 6.33
CA ILE A 213 -11.64 -2.52 6.94
C ILE A 213 -10.34 -3.04 6.32
N GLY A 214 -9.54 -3.80 7.04
CA GLY A 214 -8.35 -4.44 6.50
C GLY A 214 -8.69 -5.40 5.35
N PHE A 215 -7.91 -5.37 4.27
CA PHE A 215 -8.14 -6.27 3.13
C PHE A 215 -7.67 -7.69 3.42
N MET A 216 -8.49 -8.69 3.11
CA MET A 216 -8.06 -10.09 3.13
C MET A 216 -7.01 -10.34 2.06
N LEU A 217 -5.95 -11.10 2.38
CA LEU A 217 -4.80 -11.31 1.52
C LEU A 217 -4.74 -12.76 1.02
N ALA A 218 -4.42 -12.93 -0.27
CA ALA A 218 -4.22 -14.24 -0.87
C ALA A 218 -2.80 -14.77 -0.68
N SER A 219 -2.66 -16.08 -0.47
CA SER A 219 -1.39 -16.80 -0.48
C SER A 219 -0.98 -17.16 -1.92
N PRO A 220 0.30 -17.08 -2.28
CA PRO A 220 0.76 -17.57 -3.58
C PRO A 220 0.71 -19.10 -3.61
N ILE A 221 0.48 -19.65 -4.81
CA ILE A 221 0.66 -21.05 -5.15
C ILE A 221 1.50 -21.17 -6.41
N GLU A 222 2.19 -22.29 -6.57
CA GLU A 222 3.12 -22.52 -7.66
C GLU A 222 2.51 -23.33 -8.81
N SER A 223 1.45 -24.12 -8.53
CA SER A 223 0.81 -25.00 -9.52
C SER A 223 -0.70 -25.07 -9.37
N ALA A 224 -1.38 -25.45 -10.45
CA ALA A 224 -2.82 -25.73 -10.47
C ALA A 224 -3.19 -26.88 -9.54
N GLN A 225 -2.36 -27.94 -9.52
CA GLN A 225 -2.54 -29.09 -8.62
C GLN A 225 -2.54 -28.67 -7.15
N GLU A 226 -1.61 -27.79 -6.75
CA GLU A 226 -1.58 -27.24 -5.40
C GLU A 226 -2.86 -26.44 -5.11
N GLY A 227 -3.30 -25.59 -6.03
CA GLY A 227 -4.47 -24.73 -5.86
C GLY A 227 -5.75 -25.49 -5.56
N LEU A 228 -5.99 -26.58 -6.30
CA LEU A 228 -7.18 -27.40 -6.12
C LEU A 228 -7.10 -28.33 -4.90
N SER A 229 -5.91 -28.59 -4.34
CA SER A 229 -5.76 -29.45 -3.17
C SER A 229 -6.31 -28.85 -1.87
N TYR A 230 -6.54 -27.54 -1.83
CA TYR A 230 -6.99 -26.84 -0.61
C TYR A 230 -8.50 -26.79 -0.45
N PHE A 231 -9.29 -26.93 -1.53
CA PHE A 231 -10.73 -26.66 -1.51
C PHE A 231 -11.53 -27.79 -2.14
N ALA A 232 -12.66 -28.13 -1.50
CA ALA A 232 -13.66 -29.02 -2.11
C ALA A 232 -14.46 -28.30 -3.21
N ASP A 233 -14.67 -26.99 -3.06
CA ASP A 233 -15.41 -26.14 -4.00
C ASP A 233 -14.78 -24.74 -4.02
N ALA A 234 -14.34 -24.31 -5.19
CA ALA A 234 -13.62 -23.05 -5.35
C ALA A 234 -14.23 -22.14 -6.43
N ALA A 235 -14.27 -20.86 -6.13
CA ALA A 235 -14.45 -19.81 -7.13
C ALA A 235 -13.11 -19.48 -7.78
N VAL A 236 -13.08 -19.37 -9.10
CA VAL A 236 -11.92 -18.97 -9.89
C VAL A 236 -12.24 -17.64 -10.59
N GLU A 237 -11.44 -16.63 -10.34
CA GLU A 237 -11.59 -15.30 -10.91
C GLU A 237 -10.29 -14.89 -11.58
N ASP A 238 -10.37 -14.01 -12.60
CA ASP A 238 -9.17 -13.38 -13.16
C ASP A 238 -8.47 -12.54 -12.10
N LYS A 239 -7.16 -12.63 -12.03
CA LYS A 239 -6.36 -11.73 -11.22
C LYS A 239 -6.04 -10.48 -12.01
N TYR A 240 -6.88 -9.48 -11.84
CA TYR A 240 -6.73 -8.19 -12.51
C TYR A 240 -5.47 -7.45 -12.02
N ASP A 241 -4.85 -6.69 -12.91
CA ASP A 241 -3.76 -5.78 -12.57
C ASP A 241 -4.31 -4.35 -12.45
N GLY A 242 -4.78 -4.01 -11.27
CA GLY A 242 -5.47 -2.77 -10.97
C GLY A 242 -5.14 -2.20 -9.59
N ILE A 243 -6.09 -1.48 -9.04
CA ILE A 243 -6.05 -0.92 -7.69
C ILE A 243 -7.17 -1.55 -6.89
N ARG A 244 -6.81 -2.39 -5.94
CA ARG A 244 -7.81 -2.93 -5.01
C ARG A 244 -8.37 -1.82 -4.15
N ALA A 245 -9.69 -1.71 -4.13
CA ALA A 245 -10.40 -0.67 -3.41
C ALA A 245 -11.63 -1.22 -2.68
N GLN A 246 -11.90 -0.66 -1.50
CA GLN A 246 -13.19 -0.78 -0.84
C GLN A 246 -14.06 0.42 -1.20
N ALA A 247 -15.25 0.17 -1.70
CA ALA A 247 -16.28 1.19 -1.85
C ALA A 247 -17.18 1.16 -0.61
N HIS A 248 -17.30 2.29 0.08
CA HIS A 248 -18.25 2.50 1.17
C HIS A 248 -19.39 3.36 0.66
N ILE A 249 -20.61 2.87 0.80
CA ILE A 249 -21.83 3.50 0.30
C ILE A 249 -22.75 3.71 1.49
N SER A 250 -23.11 4.95 1.79
CA SER A 250 -24.08 5.26 2.85
C SER A 250 -24.83 6.55 2.55
N ARG A 251 -26.15 6.48 2.56
CA ARG A 251 -27.05 7.65 2.38
C ARG A 251 -26.74 8.47 1.12
N GLY A 252 -26.33 7.82 0.04
CA GLY A 252 -25.96 8.45 -1.23
C GLY A 252 -24.55 9.02 -1.28
N GLU A 253 -23.80 9.00 -0.17
CA GLU A 253 -22.36 9.28 -0.17
C GLU A 253 -21.58 8.00 -0.51
N VAL A 254 -20.60 8.12 -1.41
CA VAL A 254 -19.74 7.00 -1.82
C VAL A 254 -18.28 7.42 -1.72
N LYS A 255 -17.48 6.61 -1.03
CA LYS A 255 -16.04 6.80 -0.92
C LYS A 255 -15.29 5.52 -1.24
N PHE A 256 -14.14 5.67 -1.90
CA PHE A 256 -13.24 4.58 -2.24
C PHE A 256 -11.96 4.66 -1.41
N PHE A 257 -11.57 3.53 -0.83
CA PHE A 257 -10.36 3.39 -0.03
C PHE A 257 -9.41 2.36 -0.64
N SER A 258 -8.15 2.74 -0.79
CA SER A 258 -7.08 1.87 -1.31
C SER A 258 -6.71 0.75 -0.34
N ARG A 259 -5.85 -0.17 -0.79
CA ARG A 259 -5.30 -1.26 0.06
C ARG A 259 -4.56 -0.74 1.30
N THR A 260 -3.98 0.46 1.25
CA THR A 260 -3.33 1.13 2.38
C THR A 260 -4.31 1.87 3.27
N ARG A 261 -5.60 1.83 2.93
CA ARG A 261 -6.72 2.50 3.60
C ARG A 261 -6.72 4.02 3.42
N ASP A 262 -6.04 4.51 2.38
CA ASP A 262 -6.09 5.91 1.99
C ASP A 262 -7.31 6.15 1.10
N GLU A 263 -8.00 7.28 1.25
CA GLU A 263 -9.09 7.66 0.36
C GLU A 263 -8.55 8.01 -1.03
N ILE A 264 -9.15 7.42 -2.05
CA ILE A 264 -8.76 7.58 -3.47
C ILE A 264 -9.90 8.07 -4.35
N THR A 265 -11.01 8.50 -3.75
CA THR A 265 -12.22 8.93 -4.45
C THR A 265 -11.93 10.02 -5.48
N GLU A 266 -11.11 11.03 -5.14
CA GLU A 266 -10.74 12.13 -6.05
C GLU A 266 -10.01 11.68 -7.32
N SER A 267 -9.35 10.51 -7.28
CA SER A 267 -8.68 9.94 -8.46
C SER A 267 -9.64 9.24 -9.42
N PHE A 268 -10.86 8.95 -8.99
CA PHE A 268 -11.90 8.21 -9.74
C PHE A 268 -13.27 8.84 -9.53
N PRO A 269 -13.46 10.13 -9.88
CA PRO A 269 -14.67 10.88 -9.53
C PRO A 269 -15.94 10.34 -10.19
N GLU A 270 -15.84 9.57 -11.26
CA GLU A 270 -16.96 8.94 -11.96
C GLU A 270 -17.52 7.69 -11.24
N LEU A 271 -16.73 7.04 -10.36
CA LEU A 271 -17.17 5.82 -9.68
C LEU A 271 -18.20 6.07 -8.57
N PRO A 272 -18.12 7.15 -7.75
CA PRO A 272 -19.18 7.50 -6.82
C PRO A 272 -20.54 7.65 -7.47
N ASP A 273 -20.63 8.32 -8.62
CA ASP A 273 -21.89 8.53 -9.33
C ASP A 273 -22.51 7.21 -9.78
N ALA A 274 -21.67 6.25 -10.20
CA ALA A 274 -22.10 4.92 -10.61
C ALA A 274 -22.67 4.08 -9.46
N LEU A 275 -22.32 4.36 -8.19
CA LEU A 275 -22.80 3.65 -7.00
C LEU A 275 -23.78 4.45 -6.15
N ALA A 276 -23.97 5.74 -6.44
CA ALA A 276 -24.88 6.61 -5.67
C ALA A 276 -26.34 6.18 -5.68
N GLY A 277 -26.73 5.34 -6.66
CA GLY A 277 -28.06 4.75 -6.78
C GLY A 277 -28.30 3.51 -5.94
N THR A 278 -27.27 2.98 -5.27
CA THR A 278 -27.39 1.79 -4.41
C THR A 278 -28.38 2.05 -3.28
N PRO A 279 -29.44 1.23 -3.13
CA PRO A 279 -30.56 1.57 -2.24
C PRO A 279 -30.24 1.41 -0.75
N GLN A 280 -29.17 0.72 -0.41
CA GLN A 280 -28.79 0.37 0.96
C GLN A 280 -27.33 0.71 1.27
N ASP A 281 -27.04 0.90 2.56
CA ASP A 281 -25.66 1.05 3.02
C ASP A 281 -24.87 -0.22 2.72
N ALA A 282 -23.68 -0.09 2.10
CA ALA A 282 -22.86 -1.24 1.72
C ALA A 282 -21.37 -0.95 1.79
N ILE A 283 -20.57 -2.01 2.02
CA ILE A 283 -19.12 -2.01 1.84
C ILE A 283 -18.78 -3.10 0.83
N LEU A 284 -18.23 -2.71 -0.30
CA LEU A 284 -17.83 -3.58 -1.39
C LEU A 284 -16.32 -3.70 -1.46
N ASP A 285 -15.80 -4.88 -1.83
CA ASP A 285 -14.37 -5.10 -2.11
C ASP A 285 -14.23 -5.47 -3.59
N GLY A 286 -13.35 -4.76 -4.28
CA GLY A 286 -13.19 -4.92 -5.72
C GLY A 286 -11.85 -4.39 -6.22
N GLU A 287 -11.68 -4.45 -7.54
CA GLU A 287 -10.50 -3.94 -8.24
C GLU A 287 -10.92 -2.84 -9.21
N ILE A 288 -10.29 -1.67 -9.11
CA ILE A 288 -10.42 -0.60 -10.11
C ILE A 288 -9.39 -0.86 -11.20
N VAL A 289 -9.84 -0.97 -12.45
CA VAL A 289 -9.00 -1.19 -13.61
C VAL A 289 -9.25 -0.12 -14.68
N ALA A 290 -8.25 0.23 -15.46
CA ALA A 290 -8.48 0.96 -16.70
C ALA A 290 -9.17 0.01 -17.67
N TRP A 291 -10.22 0.50 -18.36
CA TRP A 291 -11.13 -0.35 -19.11
C TRP A 291 -11.17 0.01 -20.58
N GLU A 292 -11.32 -1.00 -21.42
CA GLU A 292 -11.51 -0.86 -22.87
C GLU A 292 -12.70 -1.69 -23.32
N ASP A 293 -13.57 -1.09 -24.12
CA ASP A 293 -14.67 -1.84 -24.73
C ASP A 293 -14.17 -2.73 -25.89
N PRO A 294 -14.69 -3.94 -26.06
CA PRO A 294 -15.92 -4.49 -25.47
C PRO A 294 -15.73 -5.34 -24.19
N GLY A 295 -14.75 -5.12 -23.35
CA GLY A 295 -14.68 -5.87 -22.07
C GLY A 295 -13.29 -6.31 -21.65
N ARG A 296 -12.28 -5.49 -21.89
CA ARG A 296 -10.87 -5.79 -21.61
C ARG A 296 -10.28 -4.80 -20.59
N ALA A 297 -9.58 -5.33 -19.58
CA ALA A 297 -8.74 -4.50 -18.72
C ALA A 297 -7.49 -4.05 -19.49
N ARG A 298 -7.17 -2.75 -19.38
CA ARG A 298 -5.93 -2.18 -19.93
C ARG A 298 -4.80 -2.35 -18.92
N PRO A 299 -3.51 -2.33 -19.35
CA PRO A 299 -2.37 -2.44 -18.45
C PRO A 299 -2.42 -1.41 -17.31
N PHE A 300 -1.97 -1.79 -16.13
CA PHE A 300 -1.92 -0.93 -14.93
C PHE A 300 -1.19 0.39 -15.14
N SER A 301 -0.17 0.42 -16.02
CA SER A 301 0.59 1.63 -16.36
C SER A 301 -0.31 2.76 -16.87
N VAL A 302 -1.43 2.41 -17.53
CA VAL A 302 -2.43 3.37 -17.98
C VAL A 302 -3.20 3.93 -16.78
N LEU A 303 -3.67 3.05 -15.88
CA LEU A 303 -4.41 3.44 -14.68
C LEU A 303 -3.55 4.28 -13.72
N GLN A 304 -2.26 3.97 -13.64
CA GLN A 304 -1.31 4.66 -12.76
C GLN A 304 -1.23 6.17 -13.04
N GLN A 305 -1.52 6.61 -14.26
CA GLN A 305 -1.53 8.03 -14.63
C GLN A 305 -2.59 8.84 -13.88
N ARG A 306 -3.62 8.17 -13.34
CA ARG A 306 -4.71 8.79 -12.56
C ARG A 306 -4.40 8.90 -11.07
N LEU A 307 -3.48 8.07 -10.55
CA LEU A 307 -3.18 8.01 -9.12
C LEU A 307 -2.55 9.29 -8.57
N GLY A 308 -3.00 9.68 -7.36
CA GLY A 308 -2.47 10.83 -6.64
C GLY A 308 -2.83 12.20 -7.25
N ARG A 309 -3.71 12.24 -8.25
CA ARG A 309 -4.22 13.49 -8.82
C ARG A 309 -5.42 13.98 -8.02
N LYS A 310 -5.34 15.20 -7.52
CA LYS A 310 -6.45 15.88 -6.84
C LYS A 310 -7.56 16.36 -7.78
N LYS A 311 -7.25 16.49 -9.06
CA LYS A 311 -8.23 16.81 -10.12
C LYS A 311 -7.91 15.97 -11.34
N VAL A 312 -8.87 15.15 -11.74
CA VAL A 312 -8.83 14.40 -12.99
C VAL A 312 -9.58 15.24 -14.03
N SER A 313 -8.90 15.54 -15.15
CA SER A 313 -9.52 16.32 -16.21
C SER A 313 -10.52 15.47 -17.02
N GLU A 314 -11.52 16.09 -17.63
CA GLU A 314 -12.48 15.41 -18.52
C GLU A 314 -11.78 14.66 -19.66
N ARG A 315 -10.71 15.24 -20.21
CA ARG A 315 -9.88 14.57 -21.19
C ARG A 315 -9.35 13.24 -20.65
N MET A 316 -8.82 13.22 -19.43
CA MET A 316 -8.28 12.02 -18.80
C MET A 316 -9.36 10.99 -18.48
N LEU A 317 -10.58 11.41 -18.12
CA LEU A 317 -11.73 10.53 -17.94
C LEU A 317 -12.05 9.79 -19.24
N ARG A 318 -12.01 10.49 -20.39
CA ARG A 318 -12.25 9.89 -21.71
C ARG A 318 -11.10 9.01 -22.20
N GLU A 319 -9.84 9.42 -21.98
CA GLU A 319 -8.67 8.67 -22.44
C GLU A 319 -8.38 7.42 -21.59
N ILE A 320 -8.75 7.46 -20.32
CA ILE A 320 -8.53 6.37 -19.35
C ILE A 320 -9.85 6.07 -18.62
N PRO A 321 -10.87 5.56 -19.31
CA PRO A 321 -12.07 5.12 -18.64
C PRO A 321 -11.76 3.97 -17.68
N VAL A 322 -12.53 3.85 -16.59
CA VAL A 322 -12.31 2.83 -15.57
C VAL A 322 -13.54 1.97 -15.33
N ALA A 323 -13.30 0.75 -14.86
CA ALA A 323 -14.31 -0.13 -14.31
C ALA A 323 -13.94 -0.52 -12.88
N TYR A 324 -14.95 -0.67 -12.03
CA TYR A 324 -14.82 -1.25 -10.70
C TYR A 324 -15.39 -2.66 -10.73
N LEU A 325 -14.51 -3.65 -10.65
CA LEU A 325 -14.85 -5.08 -10.68
C LEU A 325 -15.03 -5.56 -9.25
N VAL A 326 -16.26 -5.70 -8.82
CA VAL A 326 -16.61 -6.09 -7.44
C VAL A 326 -16.58 -7.60 -7.31
N PHE A 327 -15.87 -8.12 -6.33
CA PHE A 327 -15.74 -9.55 -6.08
C PHE A 327 -16.20 -9.99 -4.68
N ASP A 328 -16.46 -9.05 -3.76
CA ASP A 328 -16.98 -9.37 -2.43
C ASP A 328 -17.82 -8.23 -1.85
N VAL A 329 -18.69 -8.56 -0.89
CA VAL A 329 -19.46 -7.60 -0.08
C VAL A 329 -19.22 -7.92 1.40
N LEU A 330 -18.83 -6.89 2.15
CA LEU A 330 -18.42 -7.04 3.53
C LEU A 330 -19.50 -6.58 4.54
N TYR A 331 -20.36 -5.68 4.07
CA TYR A 331 -21.47 -5.13 4.84
C TYR A 331 -22.61 -4.77 3.89
N ALA A 332 -23.83 -5.06 4.29
CA ALA A 332 -25.03 -4.65 3.58
C ALA A 332 -26.20 -4.50 4.56
N ASP A 333 -26.98 -3.43 4.41
CA ASP A 333 -28.24 -3.16 5.10
C ASP A 333 -28.22 -3.39 6.63
N GLY A 334 -27.22 -2.85 7.29
CA GLY A 334 -27.09 -2.96 8.75
C GLY A 334 -26.36 -4.21 9.24
N GLU A 335 -26.04 -5.16 8.35
CA GLU A 335 -25.41 -6.42 8.72
C GLU A 335 -23.95 -6.51 8.26
N LEU A 336 -23.07 -6.92 9.17
CA LEU A 336 -21.68 -7.26 8.88
C LEU A 336 -21.61 -8.70 8.35
N LEU A 337 -21.17 -8.86 7.09
CA LEU A 337 -21.22 -10.14 6.36
C LEU A 337 -19.91 -10.93 6.41
N ILE A 338 -18.86 -10.40 6.99
CA ILE A 338 -17.50 -10.99 6.92
C ILE A 338 -17.43 -12.42 7.49
N ASP A 339 -18.27 -12.76 8.44
CA ASP A 339 -18.31 -14.08 9.07
C ASP A 339 -19.15 -15.11 8.25
N ARG A 340 -19.91 -14.65 7.23
CA ARG A 340 -20.67 -15.52 6.33
C ARG A 340 -19.76 -16.19 5.28
N PRO A 341 -20.10 -17.38 4.78
CA PRO A 341 -19.41 -18.03 3.66
C PRO A 341 -19.37 -17.13 2.41
N LEU A 342 -18.28 -17.20 1.61
CA LEU A 342 -18.15 -16.44 0.37
C LEU A 342 -19.32 -16.68 -0.60
N ARG A 343 -19.87 -17.90 -0.65
CA ARG A 343 -21.03 -18.23 -1.50
C ARG A 343 -22.27 -17.41 -1.15
N GLU A 344 -22.52 -17.17 0.14
CA GLU A 344 -23.65 -16.36 0.60
C GLU A 344 -23.40 -14.87 0.31
N ARG A 345 -22.18 -14.39 0.60
CA ARG A 345 -21.78 -13.02 0.27
C ARG A 345 -21.88 -12.76 -1.23
N GLY A 346 -21.51 -13.75 -2.06
CA GLY A 346 -21.64 -13.67 -3.51
C GLY A 346 -23.07 -13.48 -3.98
N GLN A 347 -24.03 -14.21 -3.39
CA GLN A 347 -25.46 -14.07 -3.69
C GLN A 347 -25.98 -12.67 -3.32
N ILE A 348 -25.64 -12.19 -2.13
CA ILE A 348 -26.01 -10.84 -1.66
C ILE A 348 -25.42 -9.76 -2.60
N LEU A 349 -24.17 -9.94 -3.04
CA LEU A 349 -23.53 -9.05 -3.98
C LEU A 349 -24.25 -9.02 -5.33
N ASP A 350 -24.64 -10.20 -5.86
CA ASP A 350 -25.35 -10.30 -7.13
C ASP A 350 -26.71 -9.62 -7.05
N GLU A 351 -27.45 -9.78 -5.95
CA GLU A 351 -28.74 -9.11 -5.70
C GLU A 351 -28.56 -7.57 -5.61
N LEU A 352 -27.53 -7.11 -4.90
CA LEU A 352 -27.21 -5.69 -4.74
C LEU A 352 -26.90 -5.02 -6.07
N LEU A 353 -26.05 -5.63 -6.90
CA LEU A 353 -25.69 -5.10 -8.21
C LEU A 353 -26.83 -5.20 -9.25
N ALA A 354 -27.74 -6.18 -9.11
CA ALA A 354 -28.94 -6.28 -9.94
C ALA A 354 -29.96 -5.19 -9.62
N ALA A 355 -30.12 -4.82 -8.35
CA ALA A 355 -31.01 -3.74 -7.91
C ALA A 355 -30.54 -2.37 -8.43
N GLU A 356 -29.23 -2.12 -8.42
CA GLU A 356 -28.61 -0.90 -8.92
C GLU A 356 -28.90 -0.69 -10.42
N ARG A 357 -28.73 -1.74 -11.25
CA ARG A 357 -29.01 -1.67 -12.69
C ARG A 357 -30.45 -1.25 -13.00
N LYS A 358 -31.43 -1.68 -12.20
CA LYS A 358 -32.84 -1.30 -12.35
C LYS A 358 -33.07 0.18 -12.04
N THR A 359 -32.39 0.70 -11.02
CA THR A 359 -32.51 2.10 -10.57
C THR A 359 -31.87 3.07 -11.57
N THR A 360 -30.74 2.70 -12.17
CA THR A 360 -30.06 3.50 -13.20
C THR A 360 -30.89 3.57 -14.48
N HIS A 361 -31.51 2.47 -14.92
CA HIS A 361 -32.40 2.45 -16.08
C HIS A 361 -33.68 3.33 -15.89
N HIS A 362 -34.20 3.42 -14.68
CA HIS A 362 -35.34 4.29 -14.39
C HIS A 362 -34.97 5.79 -14.44
N ARG A 363 -33.78 6.15 -13.97
CA ARG A 363 -33.30 7.55 -14.05
C ARG A 363 -33.04 8.00 -15.48
N ASP A 364 -32.46 7.13 -16.32
CA ASP A 364 -32.24 7.43 -17.74
C ASP A 364 -33.54 7.59 -18.53
N THR A 365 -34.60 6.83 -18.19
CA THR A 365 -35.92 6.96 -18.79
C THR A 365 -36.66 8.21 -18.31
N GLU A 366 -36.57 8.61 -17.06
CA GLU A 366 -37.15 9.85 -16.55
C GLU A 366 -36.48 11.11 -17.10
N SER A 367 -35.13 11.10 -17.24
CA SER A 367 -34.42 12.24 -17.86
C SER A 367 -34.74 12.37 -19.35
N ARG A 368 -34.94 11.28 -20.08
CA ARG A 368 -35.40 11.30 -21.47
C ARG A 368 -36.85 11.74 -21.62
N SER A 369 -37.73 11.44 -20.67
CA SER A 369 -39.14 11.87 -20.71
C SER A 369 -39.33 13.36 -20.41
N LYS A 370 -38.43 13.98 -19.64
CA LYS A 370 -38.44 15.43 -19.37
C LYS A 370 -37.80 16.29 -20.46
N ALA A 371 -37.02 15.69 -21.36
CA ALA A 371 -36.42 16.37 -22.52
C ALA A 371 -37.36 16.51 -23.73
N GLY A 372 -38.57 15.97 -23.65
CA GLY A 372 -39.51 15.85 -24.76
C GLY A 372 -40.49 17.03 -25.00
N GLN A 373 -40.23 18.25 -24.51
CA GLN A 373 -41.04 19.44 -24.89
C GLN A 373 -40.15 20.60 -25.33
N GLY A 374 -40.00 20.71 -26.64
CA GLY A 374 -39.82 21.98 -27.35
C GLY A 374 -38.48 22.70 -27.21
N ARG A 375 -37.40 22.17 -27.79
CA ARG A 375 -36.24 22.98 -28.15
C ARG A 375 -35.78 22.64 -29.56
N LEU A 376 -35.71 23.67 -30.42
CA LEU A 376 -35.07 23.57 -31.73
C LEU A 376 -33.57 23.25 -31.51
N VAL A 377 -33.15 22.09 -31.97
CA VAL A 377 -31.77 21.63 -31.92
C VAL A 377 -31.02 22.22 -33.10
N PHE A 378 -30.02 23.04 -32.86
CA PHE A 378 -29.00 23.35 -33.86
C PHE A 378 -28.04 22.18 -33.94
N GLU A 379 -27.65 21.75 -35.15
CA GLU A 379 -26.85 20.55 -35.46
C GLU A 379 -25.40 20.55 -34.96
N ASP A 380 -25.03 21.41 -34.01
CA ASP A 380 -23.65 21.51 -33.47
C ASP A 380 -23.50 21.08 -32.00
N ASP A 381 -24.59 20.65 -31.35
CA ASP A 381 -24.51 20.00 -30.02
C ASP A 381 -24.26 18.48 -30.20
N ARG A 382 -23.04 18.08 -30.49
CA ARG A 382 -22.60 16.72 -30.17
C ARG A 382 -22.74 16.58 -28.67
N GLU A 383 -23.78 15.85 -28.22
CA GLU A 383 -23.94 15.44 -26.84
C GLU A 383 -22.57 14.90 -26.34
N GLU A 384 -21.91 15.65 -25.47
CA GLU A 384 -20.84 15.14 -24.65
C GLU A 384 -21.42 13.98 -23.84
N THR A 385 -21.35 12.78 -24.40
CA THR A 385 -21.67 11.56 -23.65
C THR A 385 -20.71 11.49 -22.50
N ALA A 386 -21.18 11.81 -21.30
CA ALA A 386 -20.46 11.61 -20.06
C ALA A 386 -19.92 10.16 -20.06
N VAL A 387 -18.63 10.00 -19.82
CA VAL A 387 -18.01 8.68 -19.74
C VAL A 387 -18.58 8.01 -18.51
N ALA A 388 -19.58 7.15 -18.69
CA ALA A 388 -20.21 6.41 -17.61
C ALA A 388 -19.20 5.39 -17.06
N ALA A 389 -18.87 5.52 -15.78
CA ALA A 389 -18.10 4.51 -15.08
C ALA A 389 -18.88 3.19 -15.02
N ARG A 390 -18.16 2.09 -15.11
CA ARG A 390 -18.76 0.75 -15.04
C ARG A 390 -18.51 0.11 -13.70
N VAL A 391 -19.58 -0.29 -13.03
CA VAL A 391 -19.53 -1.15 -11.85
C VAL A 391 -20.06 -2.52 -12.26
N MET A 392 -19.24 -3.53 -12.08
CA MET A 392 -19.57 -4.88 -12.55
C MET A 392 -19.18 -5.93 -11.53
N ARG A 393 -19.96 -7.01 -11.48
CA ARG A 393 -19.54 -8.24 -10.81
C ARG A 393 -18.30 -8.81 -11.50
N ALA A 394 -17.23 -9.09 -10.76
CA ALA A 394 -16.09 -9.81 -11.30
C ALA A 394 -16.57 -11.21 -11.76
N PRO A 395 -16.30 -11.62 -13.01
CA PRO A 395 -16.71 -12.94 -13.52
C PRO A 395 -16.11 -14.06 -12.67
N VAL A 396 -16.92 -15.06 -12.36
CA VAL A 396 -16.54 -16.23 -11.57
C VAL A 396 -16.66 -17.48 -12.43
N SER A 397 -15.59 -18.25 -12.50
CA SER A 397 -15.53 -19.57 -13.12
C SER A 397 -15.37 -20.66 -12.08
N ARG A 398 -15.45 -21.92 -12.51
CA ARG A 398 -15.16 -23.11 -11.72
C ARG A 398 -14.10 -23.93 -12.44
N ALA A 399 -13.29 -24.66 -11.69
CA ALA A 399 -12.39 -25.66 -12.21
C ALA A 399 -12.43 -26.89 -11.31
N SER A 400 -12.58 -28.06 -11.91
CA SER A 400 -12.63 -29.36 -11.25
C SER A 400 -11.34 -30.16 -11.43
N SER A 401 -10.50 -29.75 -12.37
CA SER A 401 -9.21 -30.40 -12.64
C SER A 401 -8.06 -29.38 -12.78
N PRO A 402 -6.81 -29.82 -12.58
CA PRO A 402 -5.65 -28.98 -12.82
C PRO A 402 -5.58 -28.47 -14.27
N GLU A 403 -5.99 -29.28 -15.24
CA GLU A 403 -6.01 -28.93 -16.66
C GLU A 403 -6.98 -27.79 -16.94
N GLU A 404 -8.21 -27.86 -16.41
CA GLU A 404 -9.19 -26.77 -16.52
C GLU A 404 -8.69 -25.48 -15.87
N LEU A 405 -8.00 -25.58 -14.72
CA LEU A 405 -7.43 -24.42 -14.06
C LEU A 405 -6.29 -23.79 -14.89
N GLU A 406 -5.47 -24.61 -15.56
CA GLU A 406 -4.44 -24.15 -16.49
C GLU A 406 -5.03 -23.48 -17.74
N GLU A 407 -6.14 -24.01 -18.29
CA GLU A 407 -6.86 -23.39 -19.40
C GLU A 407 -7.42 -22.01 -19.00
N LEU A 408 -8.02 -21.91 -17.81
CA LEU A 408 -8.49 -20.64 -17.27
C LEU A 408 -7.33 -19.65 -17.04
N PHE A 409 -6.17 -20.15 -16.59
CA PHE A 409 -4.98 -19.34 -16.41
C PHE A 409 -4.48 -18.77 -17.73
N ALA A 410 -4.36 -19.61 -18.76
CA ALA A 410 -3.95 -19.20 -20.10
C ALA A 410 -4.93 -18.18 -20.70
N ALA A 411 -6.25 -18.40 -20.51
CA ALA A 411 -7.28 -17.48 -20.95
C ALA A 411 -7.23 -16.14 -20.22
N ALA A 412 -6.93 -16.11 -18.91
CA ALA A 412 -6.75 -14.89 -18.14
C ALA A 412 -5.54 -14.08 -18.65
N GLN A 413 -4.43 -14.76 -18.92
CA GLN A 413 -3.24 -14.12 -19.51
C GLN A 413 -3.52 -13.56 -20.92
N ALA A 414 -4.26 -14.29 -21.76
CA ALA A 414 -4.65 -13.81 -23.09
C ALA A 414 -5.53 -12.55 -23.04
N ARG A 415 -6.27 -12.35 -21.93
CA ARG A 415 -7.02 -11.12 -21.65
C ARG A 415 -6.15 -10.00 -21.05
N GLY A 416 -4.85 -10.23 -20.81
CA GLY A 416 -3.92 -9.26 -20.23
C GLY A 416 -3.95 -9.21 -18.70
N ASN A 417 -4.54 -10.19 -18.02
CA ASN A 417 -4.58 -10.27 -16.55
C ASN A 417 -3.35 -11.00 -15.98
N GLU A 418 -3.01 -10.75 -14.69
CA GLU A 418 -1.80 -11.33 -14.06
C GLU A 418 -1.87 -12.86 -13.83
N GLY A 419 -3.03 -13.46 -13.93
CA GLY A 419 -3.29 -14.86 -13.64
C GLY A 419 -4.65 -15.09 -13.00
N LEU A 420 -4.73 -15.92 -11.95
CA LEU A 420 -5.97 -16.29 -11.31
C LEU A 420 -5.98 -16.03 -9.80
N MET A 421 -7.17 -15.75 -9.28
CA MET A 421 -7.53 -15.84 -7.88
C MET A 421 -8.42 -17.06 -7.68
N ILE A 422 -8.05 -17.92 -6.72
CA ILE A 422 -8.81 -19.13 -6.38
C ILE A 422 -9.28 -18.94 -4.94
N LYS A 423 -10.59 -19.01 -4.71
CA LYS A 423 -11.21 -18.66 -3.44
C LYS A 423 -12.09 -19.81 -2.95
N ASP A 424 -11.91 -20.20 -1.70
CA ASP A 424 -12.78 -21.13 -1.00
C ASP A 424 -14.18 -20.52 -0.81
N LEU A 425 -15.20 -21.16 -1.36
CA LEU A 425 -16.59 -20.68 -1.29
C LEU A 425 -17.22 -20.79 0.09
N ASP A 426 -16.66 -21.61 0.95
CA ASP A 426 -17.14 -21.77 2.33
C ASP A 426 -16.37 -20.88 3.32
N SER A 427 -15.43 -20.07 2.82
CA SER A 427 -14.59 -19.23 3.68
C SER A 427 -15.27 -17.94 4.15
N ALA A 428 -15.00 -17.58 5.40
CA ALA A 428 -15.23 -16.24 5.91
C ALA A 428 -14.21 -15.25 5.32
N TYR A 429 -14.53 -13.96 5.32
CA TYR A 429 -13.59 -12.90 5.01
C TYR A 429 -12.74 -12.58 6.26
N THR A 430 -11.43 -12.67 6.15
CA THR A 430 -10.49 -12.46 7.27
C THR A 430 -9.71 -11.16 7.07
N PRO A 431 -10.20 -10.02 7.58
CA PRO A 431 -9.59 -8.71 7.36
C PRO A 431 -8.13 -8.64 7.81
N GLY A 432 -7.26 -8.10 6.95
CA GLY A 432 -5.83 -7.88 7.24
C GLY A 432 -5.00 -9.16 7.31
N LYS A 433 -5.60 -10.35 7.21
CA LYS A 433 -4.89 -11.63 7.35
C LYS A 433 -4.61 -12.26 6.00
N ARG A 434 -3.52 -13.02 5.96
CA ARG A 434 -3.17 -13.92 4.87
C ARG A 434 -3.41 -15.35 5.35
N GLY A 435 -4.21 -16.07 4.61
CA GLY A 435 -4.53 -17.47 4.86
C GLY A 435 -4.57 -18.26 3.56
N LYS A 436 -5.00 -19.52 3.64
CA LYS A 436 -5.14 -20.39 2.47
C LYS A 436 -6.54 -20.34 1.84
N ALA A 437 -7.50 -19.65 2.45
CA ALA A 437 -8.85 -19.52 1.90
C ALA A 437 -8.91 -18.73 0.58
N TRP A 438 -7.95 -17.84 0.35
CA TRP A 438 -7.74 -17.17 -0.92
C TRP A 438 -6.33 -17.45 -1.41
N LEU A 439 -6.22 -17.93 -2.63
CA LEU A 439 -4.97 -18.25 -3.30
C LEU A 439 -4.81 -17.37 -4.55
N LYS A 440 -3.57 -17.09 -4.91
CA LYS A 440 -3.23 -16.42 -6.16
C LYS A 440 -2.27 -17.29 -6.94
N MET A 441 -2.66 -17.63 -8.15
CA MET A 441 -1.84 -18.30 -9.14
C MET A 441 -1.34 -17.27 -10.14
N LYS A 442 -0.03 -17.07 -10.16
CA LYS A 442 0.61 -16.21 -11.14
C LYS A 442 1.97 -16.80 -11.49
N ARG A 443 2.35 -16.72 -12.75
CA ARG A 443 3.68 -17.11 -13.21
C ARG A 443 4.52 -15.86 -13.42
N GLU A 444 5.79 -15.98 -13.12
CA GLU A 444 6.77 -14.99 -13.54
C GLU A 444 6.97 -15.12 -15.03
N LEU A 445 6.99 -13.99 -15.75
CA LEU A 445 6.96 -14.00 -17.20
C LEU A 445 8.25 -14.52 -17.80
N ALA A 446 9.38 -14.13 -17.25
CA ALA A 446 10.70 -14.56 -17.67
C ALA A 446 11.73 -14.11 -16.62
N THR A 447 12.91 -14.71 -16.68
CA THR A 447 14.10 -14.15 -16.04
C THR A 447 14.97 -13.49 -17.10
N LEU A 448 15.75 -12.50 -16.67
CA LEU A 448 16.82 -11.90 -17.45
C LEU A 448 18.13 -12.03 -16.68
N ASP A 449 19.19 -12.38 -17.38
CA ASP A 449 20.55 -12.28 -16.88
C ASP A 449 21.04 -10.84 -17.15
N VAL A 450 21.25 -10.09 -16.09
CA VAL A 450 21.56 -8.65 -16.15
C VAL A 450 22.88 -8.34 -15.48
N VAL A 451 23.57 -7.29 -15.91
CA VAL A 451 24.84 -6.85 -15.34
C VAL A 451 24.59 -5.71 -14.34
N VAL A 452 25.17 -5.79 -13.15
CA VAL A 452 25.11 -4.71 -12.16
C VAL A 452 25.98 -3.54 -12.63
N THR A 453 25.38 -2.35 -12.71
CA THR A 453 26.04 -1.11 -13.16
C THR A 453 26.23 -0.10 -12.04
N ALA A 454 25.38 -0.13 -11.02
CA ALA A 454 25.49 0.72 -9.84
C ALA A 454 24.83 0.08 -8.62
N VAL A 455 25.26 0.51 -7.44
CA VAL A 455 24.78 0.00 -6.17
C VAL A 455 24.48 1.15 -5.19
N GLU A 456 23.52 0.96 -4.30
CA GLU A 456 23.16 1.95 -3.28
C GLU A 456 23.10 1.29 -1.90
N TYR A 457 23.36 2.08 -0.85
CA TYR A 457 23.19 1.60 0.52
C TYR A 457 21.73 1.33 0.84
N GLY A 458 21.49 0.20 1.48
CA GLY A 458 20.16 -0.19 1.90
C GLY A 458 19.62 0.64 3.06
N HIS A 459 18.33 0.46 3.33
CA HIS A 459 17.61 1.13 4.40
C HIS A 459 17.20 0.16 5.52
N GLY A 460 16.91 0.68 6.71
CA GLY A 460 16.45 -0.12 7.84
C GLY A 460 17.49 -1.12 8.31
N LYS A 461 17.20 -2.43 8.26
CA LYS A 461 18.15 -3.50 8.66
C LYS A 461 19.40 -3.59 7.78
N ARG A 462 19.34 -3.02 6.59
CA ARG A 462 20.42 -3.04 5.60
C ARG A 462 21.22 -1.73 5.54
N VAL A 463 21.10 -0.88 6.55
CA VAL A 463 21.96 0.30 6.70
C VAL A 463 23.42 -0.15 6.81
N GLY A 464 24.29 0.50 6.03
CA GLY A 464 25.74 0.19 6.01
C GLY A 464 26.17 -0.94 5.09
N VAL A 465 25.22 -1.60 4.40
CA VAL A 465 25.53 -2.57 3.34
C VAL A 465 24.92 -2.12 2.01
N LEU A 466 25.59 -2.46 0.91
CA LEU A 466 25.12 -2.17 -0.45
C LEU A 466 24.11 -3.26 -0.85
N SER A 467 22.82 -2.93 -0.85
CA SER A 467 21.74 -3.91 -1.05
C SER A 467 20.77 -3.58 -2.17
N ASP A 468 20.88 -2.39 -2.75
CA ASP A 468 20.05 -1.95 -3.86
C ASP A 468 20.91 -1.93 -5.13
N TYR A 469 20.59 -2.80 -6.08
CA TYR A 469 21.40 -3.00 -7.29
C TYR A 469 20.67 -2.47 -8.51
N THR A 470 21.27 -1.49 -9.19
CA THR A 470 20.87 -1.04 -10.53
C THR A 470 21.57 -1.91 -11.56
N PHE A 471 20.86 -2.35 -12.57
CA PHE A 471 21.39 -3.29 -13.56
C PHE A 471 20.88 -2.99 -14.97
N GLY A 472 21.62 -3.46 -15.93
CA GLY A 472 21.36 -3.28 -17.36
C GLY A 472 21.58 -4.54 -18.18
N VAL A 473 21.24 -4.42 -19.45
CA VAL A 473 21.48 -5.40 -20.53
C VAL A 473 22.32 -4.76 -21.63
N TRP A 474 22.84 -5.56 -22.52
CA TRP A 474 23.67 -5.07 -23.64
C TRP A 474 22.81 -4.50 -24.77
N GLU A 475 23.19 -3.33 -25.29
CA GLU A 475 22.76 -2.76 -26.55
C GLU A 475 24.00 -2.49 -27.40
N GLY A 476 24.31 -3.44 -28.28
CA GLY A 476 25.62 -3.46 -28.91
C GLY A 476 26.75 -3.60 -27.88
N ASP A 477 27.68 -2.64 -27.85
CA ASP A 477 28.80 -2.62 -26.89
C ASP A 477 28.52 -1.77 -25.64
N LYS A 478 27.28 -1.28 -25.45
CA LYS A 478 26.88 -0.42 -24.33
C LYS A 478 25.93 -1.15 -23.41
N LEU A 479 26.14 -1.04 -22.10
CA LEU A 479 25.13 -1.43 -21.10
C LEU A 479 24.08 -0.33 -20.93
N VAL A 480 22.81 -0.69 -21.10
CA VAL A 480 21.66 0.18 -20.90
C VAL A 480 20.83 -0.30 -19.72
N ASN A 481 20.55 0.58 -18.76
CA ASN A 481 19.84 0.22 -17.54
C ASN A 481 18.37 -0.10 -17.82
N ILE A 482 17.84 -1.15 -17.15
CA ILE A 482 16.45 -1.61 -17.29
C ILE A 482 15.73 -1.73 -15.94
N GLY A 483 16.42 -1.53 -14.83
CA GLY A 483 15.78 -1.62 -13.53
C GLY A 483 16.73 -1.56 -12.34
N LYS A 484 16.10 -1.66 -11.15
CA LYS A 484 16.78 -1.75 -9.86
C LYS A 484 16.04 -2.74 -8.95
N ALA A 485 16.77 -3.64 -8.30
CA ALA A 485 16.21 -4.58 -7.32
C ALA A 485 16.94 -4.47 -5.97
N TYR A 486 16.19 -4.71 -4.90
CA TYR A 486 16.67 -4.69 -3.51
C TYR A 486 16.29 -5.96 -2.72
N SER A 487 15.77 -6.97 -3.38
CA SER A 487 15.31 -8.21 -2.76
C SER A 487 15.77 -9.43 -3.56
N GLY A 488 15.93 -10.55 -2.86
CA GLY A 488 16.26 -11.85 -3.45
C GLY A 488 17.54 -12.45 -2.89
N LEU A 489 18.57 -11.66 -2.61
CA LEU A 489 19.80 -12.15 -2.01
C LEU A 489 19.67 -12.31 -0.48
N THR A 490 20.38 -13.27 0.04
CA THR A 490 20.56 -13.49 1.49
C THR A 490 21.45 -12.42 2.12
N ASP A 491 21.35 -12.23 3.44
CA ASP A 491 22.20 -11.26 4.14
C ASP A 491 23.71 -11.62 4.02
N ALA A 492 24.05 -12.90 3.87
CA ALA A 492 25.44 -13.36 3.65
C ALA A 492 25.93 -12.94 2.26
N GLU A 493 25.14 -13.16 1.20
CA GLU A 493 25.48 -12.74 -0.16
C GLU A 493 25.58 -11.21 -0.27
N ILE A 494 24.67 -10.47 0.41
CA ILE A 494 24.75 -9.00 0.44
C ILE A 494 26.04 -8.53 1.12
N ALA A 495 26.45 -9.17 2.21
CA ALA A 495 27.69 -8.80 2.89
C ALA A 495 28.94 -9.10 2.04
N GLU A 496 28.94 -10.20 1.29
CA GLU A 496 30.00 -10.55 0.34
C GLU A 496 30.04 -9.55 -0.82
N MET A 497 28.89 -9.29 -1.44
CA MET A 497 28.78 -8.33 -2.54
C MET A 497 29.13 -6.90 -2.12
N THR A 498 28.79 -6.52 -0.88
CA THR A 498 29.16 -5.20 -0.36
C THR A 498 30.68 -5.02 -0.35
N ARG A 499 31.45 -6.02 0.07
CA ARG A 499 32.92 -5.98 0.04
C ARG A 499 33.42 -5.87 -1.39
N TRP A 500 32.92 -6.72 -2.26
CA TRP A 500 33.30 -6.73 -3.68
C TRP A 500 33.04 -5.36 -4.33
N PHE A 501 31.83 -4.80 -4.19
CA PHE A 501 31.47 -3.51 -4.79
C PHE A 501 32.25 -2.32 -4.23
N LEU A 502 32.64 -2.36 -2.95
CA LEU A 502 33.51 -1.33 -2.36
C LEU A 502 34.91 -1.33 -3.01
N ASP A 503 35.45 -2.50 -3.29
CA ASP A 503 36.76 -2.65 -3.92
C ASP A 503 36.72 -2.36 -5.45
N HIS A 504 35.56 -2.52 -6.09
CA HIS A 504 35.34 -2.34 -7.54
C HIS A 504 34.47 -1.10 -7.85
N THR A 505 34.56 -0.06 -7.04
CA THR A 505 33.86 1.20 -7.26
C THR A 505 34.60 2.05 -8.29
N ILE A 506 33.92 2.44 -9.38
CA ILE A 506 34.43 3.36 -10.38
C ILE A 506 34.22 4.82 -9.92
N GLU A 507 33.02 5.13 -9.42
CA GLU A 507 32.64 6.47 -8.96
C GLU A 507 31.82 6.37 -7.67
N ASP A 508 32.20 7.14 -6.66
CA ASP A 508 31.50 7.23 -5.38
C ASP A 508 30.74 8.56 -5.26
N GLN A 509 29.43 8.51 -5.39
CA GLN A 509 28.52 9.64 -5.19
C GLN A 509 27.96 9.68 -3.75
N GLY A 510 28.50 8.90 -2.85
CA GLY A 510 28.16 8.80 -1.44
C GLY A 510 27.03 7.84 -1.14
N PHE A 511 25.81 8.09 -1.57
CA PHE A 511 24.69 7.16 -1.40
C PHE A 511 24.63 6.09 -2.49
N ARG A 512 25.18 6.40 -3.67
CA ARG A 512 25.24 5.55 -4.85
C ARG A 512 26.68 5.41 -5.33
N ARG A 513 27.03 4.22 -5.80
CA ARG A 513 28.32 3.93 -6.42
C ARG A 513 28.10 3.34 -7.80
N THR A 514 28.78 3.88 -8.80
CA THR A 514 28.95 3.21 -10.08
C THR A 514 30.06 2.18 -9.90
N VAL A 515 29.85 0.97 -10.37
CA VAL A 515 30.75 -0.17 -10.14
C VAL A 515 31.21 -0.79 -11.45
N GLU A 516 32.30 -1.52 -11.39
CA GLU A 516 32.78 -2.31 -12.53
C GLU A 516 31.69 -3.32 -12.94
N PRO A 517 31.34 -3.39 -14.25
CA PRO A 517 30.20 -4.16 -14.72
C PRO A 517 30.58 -5.65 -14.91
N GLU A 518 30.91 -6.34 -13.83
CA GLU A 518 31.34 -7.73 -13.84
C GLU A 518 30.32 -8.69 -13.22
N ILE A 519 29.50 -8.20 -12.27
CA ILE A 519 28.55 -9.05 -11.57
C ILE A 519 27.28 -9.26 -12.38
N VAL A 520 26.97 -10.52 -12.68
CA VAL A 520 25.75 -10.94 -13.37
C VAL A 520 24.73 -11.47 -12.36
N LEU A 521 23.49 -11.02 -12.51
CA LEU A 521 22.34 -11.46 -11.72
C LEU A 521 21.27 -12.07 -12.61
N GLU A 522 20.66 -13.15 -12.17
CA GLU A 522 19.38 -13.58 -12.72
C GLU A 522 18.27 -12.83 -12.00
N VAL A 523 17.46 -12.09 -12.74
CA VAL A 523 16.37 -11.25 -12.21
C VAL A 523 15.04 -11.69 -12.79
N ALA A 524 14.10 -12.06 -11.92
CA ALA A 524 12.71 -12.29 -12.27
C ALA A 524 11.89 -11.01 -12.10
N PHE A 525 10.84 -10.86 -12.87
CA PHE A 525 9.95 -9.69 -12.82
C PHE A 525 8.52 -10.07 -13.21
N ASN A 526 7.56 -9.22 -12.82
CA ASN A 526 6.14 -9.50 -13.06
C ASN A 526 5.68 -9.04 -14.44
N ASN A 527 6.24 -7.94 -14.93
CA ASN A 527 5.87 -7.31 -16.19
C ASN A 527 6.98 -6.35 -16.63
N MET A 528 6.97 -5.97 -17.90
CA MET A 528 7.85 -4.97 -18.47
C MET A 528 7.03 -3.81 -19.04
N MET A 529 7.52 -2.58 -18.88
CA MET A 529 6.84 -1.38 -19.36
C MET A 529 7.79 -0.46 -20.11
N ARG A 530 7.26 0.41 -20.98
CA ARG A 530 8.01 1.53 -21.54
C ARG A 530 8.39 2.51 -20.44
N SER A 531 9.58 3.07 -20.51
CA SER A 531 10.11 4.00 -19.52
C SER A 531 11.04 5.03 -20.12
N ASP A 532 10.72 6.29 -19.91
CA ASP A 532 11.61 7.40 -20.29
C ASP A 532 12.71 7.66 -19.24
N ARG A 533 12.72 6.88 -18.14
CA ARG A 533 13.69 7.03 -17.05
C ARG A 533 14.96 6.20 -17.26
N HIS A 534 14.90 5.21 -18.14
CA HIS A 534 16.01 4.31 -18.44
C HIS A 534 16.44 4.47 -19.89
N ASP A 535 17.75 4.47 -20.11
CA ASP A 535 18.36 4.59 -21.45
C ASP A 535 17.90 3.48 -22.41
N SER A 536 17.53 2.33 -21.87
CA SER A 536 16.95 1.20 -22.63
C SER A 536 15.57 1.50 -23.24
N GLY A 537 14.85 2.51 -22.74
CA GLY A 537 13.43 2.74 -23.04
C GLY A 537 12.46 1.77 -22.36
N TYR A 538 12.96 0.88 -21.49
CA TYR A 538 12.18 -0.13 -20.76
C TYR A 538 12.46 -0.11 -19.26
N ALA A 539 11.50 -0.58 -18.47
CA ALA A 539 11.63 -0.79 -17.03
C ALA A 539 10.98 -2.11 -16.60
N LEU A 540 11.66 -2.87 -15.75
CA LEU A 540 11.10 -4.06 -15.12
C LEU A 540 10.19 -3.67 -13.95
N ARG A 541 9.00 -4.26 -13.89
CA ARG A 541 8.05 -4.06 -12.80
C ARG A 541 8.24 -5.12 -11.71
N PHE A 542 8.48 -4.67 -10.49
CA PHE A 542 8.75 -5.52 -9.33
C PHE A 542 9.89 -6.52 -9.55
N PRO A 543 11.07 -6.07 -10.02
CA PRO A 543 12.19 -6.97 -10.20
C PRO A 543 12.65 -7.53 -8.85
N ARG A 544 13.02 -8.81 -8.84
CA ARG A 544 13.67 -9.47 -7.72
C ARG A 544 14.82 -10.31 -8.20
N ILE A 545 15.90 -10.33 -7.47
CA ILE A 545 17.05 -11.15 -7.75
C ILE A 545 16.70 -12.60 -7.41
N VAL A 546 16.84 -13.49 -8.39
CA VAL A 546 16.66 -14.93 -8.21
C VAL A 546 17.94 -15.51 -7.59
N ARG A 547 19.09 -15.15 -8.17
CA ARG A 547 20.42 -15.58 -7.71
C ARG A 547 21.54 -14.76 -8.37
N LEU A 548 22.72 -14.83 -7.78
CA LEU A 548 23.98 -14.48 -8.44
C LEU A 548 24.30 -15.50 -9.54
N ARG A 549 24.93 -15.04 -10.60
CA ARG A 549 25.37 -15.87 -11.75
C ARG A 549 26.90 -15.90 -11.87
N PRO A 550 27.61 -16.52 -10.89
CA PRO A 550 29.07 -16.63 -10.95
C PRO A 550 29.55 -17.54 -12.09
N ASP A 551 28.62 -18.28 -12.69
CA ASP A 551 28.82 -19.12 -13.86
C ASP A 551 28.83 -18.36 -15.20
N LYS A 552 28.48 -17.04 -15.19
CA LYS A 552 28.43 -16.19 -16.39
C LYS A 552 29.34 -14.98 -16.25
N THR A 553 29.98 -14.64 -17.34
CA THR A 553 30.68 -13.36 -17.53
C THR A 553 29.68 -12.25 -17.90
N ALA A 554 30.03 -10.99 -17.68
CA ALA A 554 29.18 -9.86 -18.07
C ALA A 554 28.80 -9.87 -19.56
N ALA A 555 29.71 -10.36 -20.43
CA ALA A 555 29.46 -10.47 -21.88
C ALA A 555 28.39 -11.51 -22.25
N GLU A 556 28.08 -12.45 -21.35
CA GLU A 556 27.05 -13.48 -21.53
C GLU A 556 25.69 -13.08 -20.98
N ALA A 557 25.55 -11.86 -20.49
CA ALA A 557 24.27 -11.32 -20.04
C ALA A 557 23.33 -11.05 -21.23
N ASP A 558 22.04 -10.91 -20.93
CA ASP A 558 21.01 -10.68 -21.94
C ASP A 558 21.16 -9.33 -22.65
N THR A 559 20.54 -9.23 -23.82
CA THR A 559 20.59 -8.04 -24.68
C THR A 559 19.24 -7.30 -24.72
N ILE A 560 19.25 -6.10 -25.27
CA ILE A 560 18.05 -5.28 -25.47
C ILE A 560 17.06 -5.96 -26.47
N GLU A 561 17.57 -6.78 -27.40
CA GLU A 561 16.75 -7.57 -28.32
C GLU A 561 15.89 -8.56 -27.51
N ARG A 562 16.50 -9.25 -26.53
CA ARG A 562 15.78 -10.17 -25.66
C ARG A 562 14.72 -9.44 -24.84
N VAL A 563 15.02 -8.24 -24.36
CA VAL A 563 14.06 -7.37 -23.68
C VAL A 563 12.88 -7.02 -24.59
N ARG A 564 13.14 -6.67 -25.86
CA ARG A 564 12.09 -6.37 -26.86
C ARG A 564 11.21 -7.58 -27.15
N GLU A 565 11.79 -8.74 -27.34
CA GLU A 565 11.04 -10.00 -27.54
C GLU A 565 10.09 -10.28 -26.38
N ILE A 566 10.57 -10.18 -25.14
CA ILE A 566 9.73 -10.39 -23.96
C ILE A 566 8.63 -9.34 -23.89
N PHE A 567 8.93 -8.06 -24.17
CA PHE A 567 7.95 -6.99 -24.17
C PHE A 567 6.85 -7.18 -25.22
N GLU A 568 7.21 -7.64 -26.43
CA GLU A 568 6.26 -7.93 -27.51
C GLU A 568 5.37 -9.14 -27.18
N GLN A 569 5.89 -10.14 -26.49
CA GLN A 569 5.12 -11.30 -26.04
C GLN A 569 4.10 -10.98 -24.92
N GLN A 570 4.25 -9.83 -24.26
CA GLN A 570 3.35 -9.38 -23.20
C GLN A 570 2.19 -8.51 -23.69
N ASN A 571 2.27 -7.97 -24.90
CA ASN A 571 1.32 -7.07 -25.51
C ASN A 571 0.64 -7.72 -26.71
#